data_b5bc93ef5c9fc0764580740f95b91bb0
#
_entry.id   b5bc93ef5c9fc0764580740f95b91bb0
#
_cell.length_a   1.000
_cell.length_b   1.000
_cell.length_c   1.000
_cell.angle_alpha   90.00
_cell.angle_beta   90.00
_cell.angle_gamma   90.00
#
_symmetry.space_group_name_H-M   'P 1'
#
loop_
_entity.id
_entity.type
_entity.pdbx_description
1 polymer ?
#
loop_
_entity_poly.entity_id
_entity_poly.type
_entity_poly.pdbx_seq_one_letter_code
_entity_poly.pdbx_strand_id
1 'polypeptide(L)'
;MMTMLYKRYLIVAALFTVHYSLFTATAQTYETQYRKPVSEVMNNVAKRFNVKFKFDSNVDTAGVMLSYADFRIRPYSLEQTLDNICKHFDWNWWKQSGNLYKIKLYEYPRRHEDEGKQMLDYLASKYHNTQEWEARRAILKEEVRERLEIDVFLDSCVKDAKPILSKVRKHDGYTTQNICIELTPGQHLFGTIYTSLKKGKKPLIVCPDGHWPSRYRDDEQQRLATLARMGAVCVDFDLYGYSQSAAEVGDHHSARAHIFQAACGLKLLDYMLKSRKDIDPTRVAANGGSGGGTHTVLLALLDDRITASAPVVHVASHFDGGCPCESGMPVQLAGDGTCEAELAAIIAPKPLLLVSDGGDWTSSNPELEYPFIQRIFSFYDAKDQVRNIHLPDERHDFGPNKRQAVYDFFADVFALDRSMIDESKVTIEPEEVMRSDIKN
;
A
#
# COMPACT_ATOMS: atom_id res chain seq x y z
N MET A 1 -10.88 -63.72 31.48
CA MET A 1 -11.33 -62.42 32.00
C MET A 1 -10.96 -61.26 31.08
N MET A 2 -9.92 -61.32 30.25
CA MET A 2 -9.46 -60.24 29.35
C MET A 2 -10.31 -60.09 28.08
N THR A 3 -10.99 -61.13 27.60
CA THR A 3 -11.77 -61.09 26.36
C THR A 3 -13.17 -60.46 26.50
N MET A 4 -13.69 -60.39 27.74
CA MET A 4 -14.99 -59.73 28.00
C MET A 4 -14.90 -58.20 28.12
N LEU A 5 -13.78 -57.65 28.54
CA LEU A 5 -13.55 -56.22 28.62
C LEU A 5 -13.39 -55.57 27.23
N TYR A 6 -12.73 -56.26 26.29
CA TYR A 6 -12.52 -55.76 24.93
C TYR A 6 -13.83 -55.61 24.12
N LYS A 7 -14.79 -56.53 24.33
CA LYS A 7 -16.10 -56.40 23.67
C LYS A 7 -16.96 -55.27 24.24
N ARG A 8 -16.83 -54.92 25.51
CA ARG A 8 -17.53 -53.76 26.10
C ARG A 8 -17.00 -52.41 25.59
N TYR A 9 -15.70 -52.30 25.39
CA TYR A 9 -15.08 -51.06 24.84
C TYR A 9 -15.44 -50.84 23.37
N LEU A 10 -15.53 -51.89 22.56
CA LEU A 10 -15.95 -51.81 21.15
C LEU A 10 -17.42 -51.40 21.00
N ILE A 11 -18.29 -51.83 21.88
CA ILE A 11 -19.73 -51.50 21.86
C ILE A 11 -19.92 -50.04 22.31
N VAL A 12 -19.18 -49.56 23.30
CA VAL A 12 -19.22 -48.15 23.75
C VAL A 12 -18.66 -47.23 22.69
N ALA A 13 -17.54 -47.59 22.03
CA ALA A 13 -16.96 -46.79 20.94
C ALA A 13 -17.88 -46.74 19.71
N ALA A 14 -18.57 -47.86 19.38
CA ALA A 14 -19.52 -47.88 18.28
C ALA A 14 -20.79 -47.07 18.59
N LEU A 15 -21.26 -47.05 19.84
CA LEU A 15 -22.40 -46.22 20.26
C LEU A 15 -22.03 -44.73 20.27
N PHE A 16 -20.79 -44.35 20.61
CA PHE A 16 -20.33 -42.98 20.57
C PHE A 16 -20.19 -42.47 19.13
N THR A 17 -19.65 -43.27 18.22
CA THR A 17 -19.53 -42.89 16.81
C THR A 17 -20.89 -42.80 16.11
N VAL A 18 -21.85 -43.67 16.42
CA VAL A 18 -23.21 -43.60 15.87
C VAL A 18 -23.97 -42.38 16.44
N HIS A 19 -23.79 -42.05 17.74
CA HIS A 19 -24.40 -40.84 18.32
C HIS A 19 -23.79 -39.56 17.73
N TYR A 20 -22.47 -39.48 17.51
CA TYR A 20 -21.82 -38.34 16.91
C TYR A 20 -22.22 -38.13 15.43
N SER A 21 -22.36 -39.22 14.67
CA SER A 21 -22.83 -39.16 13.28
C SER A 21 -24.31 -38.81 13.15
N LEU A 22 -25.15 -39.21 14.12
CA LEU A 22 -26.57 -38.84 14.15
C LEU A 22 -26.77 -37.35 14.55
N PHE A 23 -25.94 -36.80 15.45
CA PHE A 23 -25.99 -35.37 15.78
C PHE A 23 -25.49 -34.47 14.66
N THR A 24 -24.46 -34.86 13.92
CA THR A 24 -23.99 -34.13 12.74
C THR A 24 -24.98 -34.25 11.56
N ALA A 25 -25.62 -35.39 11.37
CA ALA A 25 -26.62 -35.57 10.31
C ALA A 25 -27.91 -34.77 10.58
N THR A 26 -28.34 -34.64 11.84
CA THR A 26 -29.53 -33.84 12.19
C THR A 26 -29.24 -32.33 12.11
N ALA A 27 -28.03 -31.86 12.45
CA ALA A 27 -27.64 -30.46 12.25
C ALA A 27 -27.57 -30.08 10.75
N GLN A 28 -27.07 -30.99 9.92
CA GLN A 28 -27.02 -30.81 8.46
C GLN A 28 -28.40 -30.75 7.79
N THR A 29 -29.38 -31.49 8.30
CA THR A 29 -30.76 -31.48 7.77
C THR A 29 -31.54 -30.23 8.15
N TYR A 30 -31.26 -29.57 9.29
CA TYR A 30 -31.91 -28.32 9.69
C TYR A 30 -31.44 -27.16 8.82
N GLU A 31 -30.15 -27.08 8.49
CA GLU A 31 -29.58 -26.03 7.64
C GLU A 31 -30.06 -26.11 6.19
N THR A 32 -30.41 -27.29 5.68
CA THR A 32 -30.83 -27.44 4.28
C THR A 32 -32.26 -26.96 3.99
N GLN A 33 -33.14 -26.91 5.00
CA GLN A 33 -34.56 -26.56 4.81
C GLN A 33 -34.81 -25.09 4.47
N TYR A 34 -33.89 -24.17 4.84
CA TYR A 34 -34.05 -22.72 4.67
C TYR A 34 -33.00 -22.12 3.73
N ARG A 35 -32.35 -22.97 2.92
CA ARG A 35 -31.33 -22.54 1.97
C ARG A 35 -31.93 -22.01 0.68
N LYS A 36 -31.40 -20.89 0.20
CA LYS A 36 -31.66 -20.33 -1.13
C LYS A 36 -30.37 -19.97 -1.84
N PRO A 37 -30.34 -20.05 -3.19
CA PRO A 37 -29.21 -19.49 -3.93
C PRO A 37 -29.03 -18.02 -3.60
N VAL A 38 -27.78 -17.61 -3.34
CA VAL A 38 -27.46 -16.20 -3.02
C VAL A 38 -27.92 -15.29 -4.13
N SER A 39 -27.77 -15.68 -5.39
CA SER A 39 -28.24 -14.91 -6.54
C SER A 39 -29.74 -14.61 -6.48
N GLU A 40 -30.57 -15.58 -6.05
CA GLU A 40 -32.01 -15.36 -5.86
C GLU A 40 -32.29 -14.37 -4.74
N VAL A 41 -31.60 -14.54 -3.60
CA VAL A 41 -31.75 -13.66 -2.43
C VAL A 41 -31.37 -12.23 -2.78
N MET A 42 -30.22 -12.03 -3.42
CA MET A 42 -29.76 -10.68 -3.81
C MET A 42 -30.66 -10.03 -4.84
N ASN A 43 -31.23 -10.79 -5.78
CA ASN A 43 -32.24 -10.28 -6.72
C ASN A 43 -33.51 -9.83 -5.98
N ASN A 44 -33.95 -10.56 -4.96
CA ASN A 44 -35.10 -10.17 -4.15
C ASN A 44 -34.83 -8.91 -3.34
N VAL A 45 -33.63 -8.80 -2.74
CA VAL A 45 -33.18 -7.60 -2.01
C VAL A 45 -33.09 -6.39 -2.96
N ALA A 46 -32.52 -6.56 -4.15
CA ALA A 46 -32.44 -5.50 -5.17
C ALA A 46 -33.81 -4.94 -5.53
N LYS A 47 -34.79 -5.81 -5.79
CA LYS A 47 -36.18 -5.41 -6.11
C LYS A 47 -36.86 -4.74 -4.92
N ARG A 48 -36.70 -5.29 -3.71
CA ARG A 48 -37.37 -4.78 -2.51
C ARG A 48 -36.94 -3.38 -2.13
N PHE A 49 -35.63 -3.09 -2.22
CA PHE A 49 -35.04 -1.80 -1.84
C PHE A 49 -34.78 -0.85 -3.01
N ASN A 50 -35.15 -1.26 -4.22
CA ASN A 50 -34.90 -0.50 -5.45
C ASN A 50 -33.44 -0.09 -5.64
N VAL A 51 -32.53 -1.07 -5.47
CA VAL A 51 -31.07 -0.90 -5.59
C VAL A 51 -30.48 -1.82 -6.65
N LYS A 52 -29.24 -1.55 -7.04
CA LYS A 52 -28.43 -2.38 -7.94
C LYS A 52 -27.19 -2.87 -7.19
N PHE A 53 -26.81 -4.12 -7.49
CA PHE A 53 -25.58 -4.70 -6.97
C PHE A 53 -24.56 -4.92 -8.08
N LYS A 54 -23.30 -4.57 -7.79
CA LYS A 54 -22.14 -4.91 -8.60
C LYS A 54 -21.25 -5.82 -7.76
N PHE A 55 -21.05 -7.03 -8.24
CA PHE A 55 -20.18 -8.03 -7.59
C PHE A 55 -18.80 -8.01 -8.25
N ASP A 56 -17.75 -8.11 -7.43
CA ASP A 56 -16.42 -8.37 -7.96
C ASP A 56 -16.32 -9.80 -8.51
N SER A 57 -15.35 -10.03 -9.38
CA SER A 57 -15.15 -11.32 -10.07
C SER A 57 -14.86 -12.50 -9.13
N ASN A 58 -14.41 -12.23 -7.91
CA ASN A 58 -14.13 -13.21 -6.87
C ASN A 58 -15.34 -13.51 -5.95
N VAL A 59 -16.50 -12.90 -6.21
CA VAL A 59 -17.74 -13.14 -5.46
C VAL A 59 -18.63 -14.09 -6.25
N ASP A 60 -18.67 -15.36 -5.85
CA ASP A 60 -19.54 -16.37 -6.48
C ASP A 60 -20.96 -16.31 -5.88
N THR A 61 -21.89 -15.70 -6.61
CA THR A 61 -23.31 -15.66 -6.22
C THR A 61 -24.14 -16.82 -6.78
N ALA A 62 -23.62 -17.53 -7.80
CA ALA A 62 -24.35 -18.57 -8.49
C ALA A 62 -24.14 -19.94 -7.85
N GLY A 63 -22.92 -20.23 -7.38
CA GLY A 63 -22.55 -21.52 -6.80
C GLY A 63 -22.82 -21.67 -5.31
N VAL A 64 -23.13 -20.56 -4.60
CA VAL A 64 -23.29 -20.59 -3.14
C VAL A 64 -24.73 -20.48 -2.67
N MET A 65 -25.00 -21.20 -1.57
CA MET A 65 -26.30 -21.26 -0.92
C MET A 65 -26.27 -20.53 0.41
N LEU A 66 -27.26 -19.68 0.65
CA LEU A 66 -27.41 -18.94 1.91
C LEU A 66 -28.38 -19.68 2.84
N SER A 67 -27.90 -20.10 3.98
CA SER A 67 -28.72 -20.71 5.05
C SER A 67 -29.60 -19.65 5.73
N TYR A 68 -30.84 -20.04 6.07
CA TYR A 68 -31.83 -19.15 6.70
C TYR A 68 -32.07 -17.86 5.92
N ALA A 69 -32.08 -17.96 4.57
CA ALA A 69 -32.04 -16.82 3.65
C ALA A 69 -33.11 -15.75 3.96
N ASP A 70 -34.38 -16.15 4.12
CA ASP A 70 -35.48 -15.20 4.35
C ASP A 70 -35.39 -14.53 5.74
N PHE A 71 -34.82 -15.20 6.72
CA PHE A 71 -34.64 -14.66 8.08
C PHE A 71 -33.51 -13.61 8.18
N ARG A 72 -32.68 -13.50 7.16
CA ARG A 72 -31.60 -12.50 7.11
C ARG A 72 -32.07 -11.15 6.58
N ILE A 73 -33.24 -11.13 5.91
CA ILE A 73 -33.80 -9.91 5.34
C ILE A 73 -34.49 -9.07 6.41
N ARG A 74 -34.06 -7.83 6.56
CA ARG A 74 -34.73 -6.81 7.41
C ARG A 74 -35.59 -5.94 6.51
N PRO A 75 -36.94 -6.05 6.55
CA PRO A 75 -37.82 -5.34 5.59
C PRO A 75 -37.74 -3.81 5.69
N TYR A 76 -37.13 -3.30 6.72
CA TYR A 76 -37.02 -1.88 7.07
C TYR A 76 -35.60 -1.31 6.93
N SER A 77 -34.57 -2.15 6.67
CA SER A 77 -33.19 -1.69 6.55
C SER A 77 -32.42 -2.52 5.52
N LEU A 78 -31.92 -1.85 4.47
CA LEU A 78 -31.05 -2.45 3.48
C LEU A 78 -29.68 -2.80 4.11
N GLU A 79 -29.12 -1.89 4.88
CA GLU A 79 -27.80 -2.02 5.50
C GLU A 79 -27.74 -3.26 6.41
N GLN A 80 -28.71 -3.40 7.32
CA GLN A 80 -28.80 -4.59 8.17
C GLN A 80 -29.02 -5.88 7.37
N THR A 81 -29.76 -5.80 6.27
CA THR A 81 -29.95 -6.93 5.37
C THR A 81 -28.63 -7.33 4.71
N LEU A 82 -27.90 -6.36 4.17
CA LEU A 82 -26.59 -6.61 3.55
C LEU A 82 -25.59 -7.15 4.56
N ASP A 83 -25.54 -6.59 5.76
CA ASP A 83 -24.71 -7.11 6.84
C ASP A 83 -25.00 -8.57 7.17
N ASN A 84 -26.29 -8.91 7.33
CA ASN A 84 -26.69 -10.27 7.65
C ASN A 84 -26.37 -11.28 6.55
N ILE A 85 -26.33 -10.85 5.29
CA ILE A 85 -26.00 -11.69 4.14
C ILE A 85 -24.49 -11.74 3.93
N CYS A 86 -23.85 -10.58 3.82
CA CYS A 86 -22.46 -10.46 3.41
C CYS A 86 -21.49 -11.03 4.47
N LYS A 87 -21.72 -10.76 5.76
CA LYS A 87 -20.89 -11.29 6.86
C LYS A 87 -20.88 -12.82 6.96
N HIS A 88 -21.90 -13.48 6.40
CA HIS A 88 -21.95 -14.96 6.36
C HIS A 88 -20.91 -15.56 5.40
N PHE A 89 -20.47 -14.79 4.41
CA PHE A 89 -19.54 -15.23 3.37
C PHE A 89 -18.20 -14.49 3.41
N ASP A 90 -17.92 -13.74 4.46
CA ASP A 90 -16.80 -12.81 4.50
C ASP A 90 -16.79 -11.83 3.31
N TRP A 91 -17.98 -11.38 2.92
CA TRP A 91 -18.12 -10.32 1.94
C TRP A 91 -18.26 -8.97 2.64
N ASN A 92 -17.74 -7.94 1.98
CA ASN A 92 -17.93 -6.55 2.35
C ASN A 92 -18.81 -5.84 1.31
N TRP A 93 -19.53 -4.81 1.73
CA TRP A 93 -20.38 -4.03 0.85
C TRP A 93 -20.24 -2.53 1.16
N TRP A 94 -20.43 -1.71 0.14
CA TRP A 94 -20.51 -0.25 0.30
C TRP A 94 -21.34 0.37 -0.82
N LYS A 95 -21.88 1.55 -0.54
CA LYS A 95 -22.60 2.35 -1.51
C LYS A 95 -21.59 3.03 -2.44
N GLN A 96 -21.61 2.71 -3.71
CA GLN A 96 -20.70 3.29 -4.70
C GLN A 96 -21.22 4.62 -5.23
N SER A 97 -22.51 4.70 -5.64
CA SER A 97 -23.14 5.93 -6.11
C SER A 97 -24.65 5.73 -6.23
N GLY A 98 -25.45 6.75 -5.96
CA GLY A 98 -26.92 6.69 -6.12
C GLY A 98 -27.54 5.47 -5.43
N ASN A 99 -28.09 4.54 -6.21
CA ASN A 99 -28.65 3.28 -5.73
C ASN A 99 -27.77 2.06 -6.07
N LEU A 100 -26.50 2.26 -6.43
CA LEU A 100 -25.55 1.20 -6.75
C LEU A 100 -24.71 0.85 -5.53
N TYR A 101 -24.70 -0.43 -5.18
CA TYR A 101 -23.89 -1.00 -4.10
C TYR A 101 -22.89 -2.00 -4.69
N LYS A 102 -21.63 -1.90 -4.26
CA LYS A 102 -20.57 -2.84 -4.64
C LYS A 102 -20.41 -3.89 -3.55
N ILE A 103 -20.17 -5.14 -3.93
CA ILE A 103 -19.92 -6.27 -3.03
C ILE A 103 -18.67 -7.01 -3.50
N LYS A 104 -17.76 -7.27 -2.57
CA LYS A 104 -16.54 -8.06 -2.81
C LYS A 104 -16.19 -8.89 -1.57
N LEU A 105 -15.19 -9.76 -1.68
CA LEU A 105 -14.64 -10.44 -0.51
C LEU A 105 -14.14 -9.43 0.50
N TYR A 106 -14.37 -9.72 1.78
CA TYR A 106 -13.77 -8.95 2.86
C TYR A 106 -12.24 -9.03 2.75
N GLU A 107 -11.63 -7.88 2.71
CA GLU A 107 -10.17 -7.75 2.78
C GLU A 107 -9.82 -7.26 4.17
N TYR A 108 -9.12 -8.07 4.93
CA TYR A 108 -8.81 -7.79 6.34
C TYR A 108 -8.29 -6.38 6.60
N PRO A 109 -7.39 -5.81 5.78
CA PRO A 109 -6.88 -4.46 6.03
C PRO A 109 -7.84 -3.35 5.62
N ARG A 110 -8.88 -3.67 4.86
CA ARG A 110 -9.84 -2.67 4.36
C ARG A 110 -10.90 -2.36 5.41
N ARG A 111 -11.16 -1.07 5.60
CA ARG A 111 -12.21 -0.52 6.44
C ARG A 111 -13.10 0.41 5.61
N HIS A 112 -14.28 0.74 6.10
CA HIS A 112 -15.08 1.85 5.58
C HIS A 112 -14.52 3.19 6.08
N GLU A 113 -14.85 4.29 5.41
CA GLU A 113 -14.41 5.62 5.79
C GLU A 113 -14.83 5.99 7.23
N ASP A 114 -16.04 5.60 7.64
CA ASP A 114 -16.51 5.76 9.02
C ASP A 114 -15.63 5.02 10.05
N GLU A 115 -15.16 3.84 9.70
CA GLU A 115 -14.22 3.08 10.53
C GLU A 115 -12.84 3.75 10.54
N GLY A 116 -12.44 4.35 9.41
CA GLY A 116 -11.24 5.17 9.31
C GLY A 116 -11.28 6.35 10.28
N LYS A 117 -12.41 7.06 10.33
CA LYS A 117 -12.60 8.13 11.31
C LYS A 117 -12.51 7.63 12.74
N GLN A 118 -13.16 6.51 13.05
CA GLN A 118 -13.09 5.90 14.39
C GLN A 118 -11.66 5.51 14.76
N MET A 119 -10.88 5.00 13.79
CA MET A 119 -9.46 4.69 13.98
C MET A 119 -8.64 5.95 14.29
N LEU A 120 -8.84 7.03 13.56
CA LEU A 120 -8.15 8.29 13.82
C LEU A 120 -8.51 8.88 15.19
N ASP A 121 -9.77 8.83 15.59
CA ASP A 121 -10.22 9.26 16.91
C ASP A 121 -9.57 8.41 18.03
N TYR A 122 -9.50 7.08 17.84
CA TYR A 122 -8.81 6.16 18.75
C TYR A 122 -7.33 6.48 18.88
N LEU A 123 -6.63 6.64 17.75
CA LEU A 123 -5.21 6.99 17.75
C LEU A 123 -4.97 8.37 18.37
N ALA A 124 -5.82 9.35 18.07
CA ALA A 124 -5.74 10.68 18.66
C ALA A 124 -5.87 10.70 20.18
N SER A 125 -6.54 9.71 20.77
CA SER A 125 -6.67 9.56 22.22
C SER A 125 -5.41 9.02 22.91
N LYS A 126 -4.45 8.47 22.16
CA LYS A 126 -3.24 7.86 22.72
C LYS A 126 -2.11 8.85 23.03
N TYR A 127 -2.13 10.03 22.43
CA TYR A 127 -1.07 11.04 22.60
C TYR A 127 -1.59 12.46 22.37
N HIS A 128 -1.16 13.40 23.21
CA HIS A 128 -1.65 14.78 23.26
C HIS A 128 -0.55 15.85 23.19
N ASN A 129 0.71 15.43 23.19
CA ASN A 129 1.88 16.29 23.19
C ASN A 129 3.08 15.59 22.53
N THR A 130 4.16 16.35 22.35
CA THR A 130 5.40 15.85 21.71
C THR A 130 5.97 14.62 22.44
N GLN A 131 6.00 14.62 23.77
CA GLN A 131 6.60 13.54 24.55
C GLN A 131 5.82 12.22 24.36
N GLU A 132 4.50 12.26 24.42
CA GLU A 132 3.65 11.11 24.21
C GLU A 132 3.71 10.60 22.77
N TRP A 133 3.74 11.53 21.80
CA TRP A 133 3.92 11.17 20.40
C TRP A 133 5.29 10.53 20.13
N GLU A 134 6.38 11.06 20.68
CA GLU A 134 7.71 10.45 20.50
C GLU A 134 7.80 9.05 21.10
N ALA A 135 7.13 8.80 22.23
CA ALA A 135 7.01 7.45 22.80
C ALA A 135 6.23 6.52 21.84
N ARG A 136 5.11 6.99 21.30
CA ARG A 136 4.32 6.24 20.32
C ARG A 136 5.12 5.99 19.03
N ARG A 137 5.78 7.01 18.52
CA ARG A 137 6.64 6.93 17.34
C ARG A 137 7.75 5.89 17.47
N ALA A 138 8.39 5.82 18.64
CA ALA A 138 9.43 4.83 18.91
C ALA A 138 8.87 3.40 18.85
N ILE A 139 7.72 3.14 19.47
CA ILE A 139 7.02 1.85 19.41
C ILE A 139 6.69 1.48 17.96
N LEU A 140 6.11 2.41 17.20
CA LEU A 140 5.75 2.13 15.80
C LEU A 140 6.97 1.80 14.95
N LYS A 141 8.07 2.55 15.11
CA LYS A 141 9.31 2.27 14.36
C LYS A 141 9.89 0.92 14.68
N GLU A 142 9.90 0.52 15.94
CA GLU A 142 10.39 -0.79 16.38
C GLU A 142 9.49 -1.92 15.88
N GLU A 143 8.19 -1.86 16.20
CA GLU A 143 7.26 -2.94 15.86
C GLU A 143 7.03 -3.10 14.36
N VAL A 144 7.06 -2.01 13.56
CA VAL A 144 6.99 -2.13 12.11
C VAL A 144 8.20 -2.88 11.56
N ARG A 145 9.41 -2.62 12.07
CA ARG A 145 10.62 -3.36 11.67
C ARG A 145 10.51 -4.84 12.02
N GLU A 146 10.03 -5.15 13.23
CA GLU A 146 9.83 -6.52 13.70
C GLU A 146 8.80 -7.27 12.87
N ARG A 147 7.63 -6.66 12.63
CA ARG A 147 6.52 -7.27 11.88
C ARG A 147 6.84 -7.51 10.41
N LEU A 148 7.66 -6.64 9.80
CA LEU A 148 8.21 -6.85 8.48
C LEU A 148 9.37 -7.84 8.47
N GLU A 149 9.91 -8.22 9.63
CA GLU A 149 11.16 -9.00 9.73
C GLU A 149 12.28 -8.37 8.87
N ILE A 150 12.26 -7.02 8.74
CA ILE A 150 13.09 -6.34 7.73
C ILE A 150 14.59 -6.49 8.03
N ASP A 151 15.00 -6.48 9.29
CA ASP A 151 16.40 -6.59 9.66
C ASP A 151 16.93 -8.00 9.39
N VAL A 152 16.13 -9.04 9.69
CA VAL A 152 16.46 -10.44 9.36
C VAL A 152 16.57 -10.62 7.85
N PHE A 153 15.66 -10.01 7.10
CA PHE A 153 15.70 -10.06 5.65
C PHE A 153 16.94 -9.34 5.08
N LEU A 154 17.25 -8.15 5.58
CA LEU A 154 18.44 -7.38 5.16
C LEU A 154 19.74 -8.13 5.47
N ASP A 155 19.80 -8.85 6.59
CA ASP A 155 20.94 -9.71 6.94
C ASP A 155 21.10 -10.91 6.00
N SER A 156 20.00 -11.40 5.42
CA SER A 156 20.00 -12.46 4.41
C SER A 156 20.38 -11.98 3.01
N CYS A 157 20.37 -10.67 2.77
CA CYS A 157 20.73 -10.10 1.48
C CYS A 157 22.21 -10.28 1.14
N VAL A 158 22.51 -10.31 -0.14
CA VAL A 158 23.90 -10.35 -0.62
C VAL A 158 24.65 -9.11 -0.13
N LYS A 159 25.72 -9.33 0.66
CA LYS A 159 26.39 -8.23 1.41
C LYS A 159 27.26 -7.36 0.50
N ASP A 160 27.95 -7.96 -0.47
CA ASP A 160 28.92 -7.30 -1.36
C ASP A 160 28.45 -7.30 -2.82
N ALA A 161 27.12 -7.24 -3.03
CA ALA A 161 26.56 -7.18 -4.36
C ALA A 161 27.11 -5.98 -5.15
N LYS A 162 27.82 -6.27 -6.24
CA LYS A 162 28.29 -5.21 -7.13
C LYS A 162 27.16 -4.83 -8.08
N PRO A 163 26.78 -3.55 -8.14
CA PRO A 163 25.75 -3.14 -9.09
C PRO A 163 26.22 -3.30 -10.52
N ILE A 164 25.33 -3.78 -11.36
CA ILE A 164 25.48 -3.74 -12.82
C ILE A 164 24.89 -2.41 -13.28
N LEU A 165 25.70 -1.60 -13.93
CA LEU A 165 25.31 -0.28 -14.42
C LEU A 165 25.36 -0.26 -15.95
N SER A 166 24.33 0.25 -16.61
CA SER A 166 24.35 0.52 -18.03
C SER A 166 25.27 1.69 -18.38
N LYS A 167 25.52 1.90 -19.67
CA LYS A 167 26.13 3.16 -20.13
C LYS A 167 25.23 4.34 -19.76
N VAL A 168 25.86 5.47 -19.38
CA VAL A 168 25.14 6.72 -19.13
C VAL A 168 24.63 7.28 -20.46
N ARG A 169 23.34 7.59 -20.51
CA ARG A 169 22.68 8.23 -21.65
C ARG A 169 22.42 9.71 -21.29
N LYS A 170 22.67 10.61 -22.24
CA LYS A 170 22.53 12.07 -22.03
C LYS A 170 21.29 12.59 -22.69
N HIS A 171 20.58 13.46 -21.97
CA HIS A 171 19.36 14.12 -22.41
C HIS A 171 19.44 15.64 -22.13
N ASP A 172 18.36 16.38 -22.41
CA ASP A 172 18.29 17.81 -22.14
C ASP A 172 18.24 18.12 -20.64
N GLY A 173 19.37 18.51 -20.07
CA GLY A 173 19.51 18.88 -18.65
C GLY A 173 19.72 17.73 -17.67
N TYR A 174 19.70 16.47 -18.10
CA TYR A 174 19.87 15.29 -17.24
C TYR A 174 20.55 14.12 -17.96
N THR A 175 20.82 13.07 -17.20
CA THR A 175 21.27 11.78 -17.73
C THR A 175 20.45 10.66 -17.13
N THR A 176 20.35 9.51 -17.83
CA THR A 176 19.79 8.25 -17.32
C THR A 176 20.86 7.16 -17.28
N GLN A 177 20.73 6.26 -16.30
CA GLN A 177 21.59 5.07 -16.19
C GLN A 177 20.80 3.95 -15.48
N ASN A 178 20.68 2.80 -16.14
CA ASN A 178 20.01 1.66 -15.49
C ASN A 178 20.93 1.07 -14.42
N ILE A 179 20.32 0.56 -13.37
CA ILE A 179 20.98 -0.10 -12.25
C ILE A 179 20.30 -1.45 -11.97
N CYS A 180 21.13 -2.47 -11.71
CA CYS A 180 20.68 -3.76 -11.23
C CYS A 180 21.57 -4.17 -10.05
N ILE A 181 20.96 -4.56 -8.94
CA ILE A 181 21.67 -5.03 -7.74
C ILE A 181 21.09 -6.37 -7.32
N GLU A 182 21.90 -7.40 -7.19
CA GLU A 182 21.46 -8.65 -6.59
C GLU A 182 21.12 -8.43 -5.11
N LEU A 183 19.85 -8.64 -4.76
CA LEU A 183 19.36 -8.45 -3.41
C LEU A 183 19.45 -9.73 -2.59
N THR A 184 18.89 -10.81 -3.13
CA THR A 184 19.04 -12.18 -2.60
C THR A 184 19.51 -13.08 -3.75
N PRO A 185 20.07 -14.26 -3.50
CA PRO A 185 20.59 -15.12 -4.57
C PRO A 185 19.59 -15.33 -5.72
N GLY A 186 19.93 -14.85 -6.91
CA GLY A 186 19.11 -14.95 -8.11
C GLY A 186 17.90 -13.99 -8.17
N GLN A 187 17.76 -13.06 -7.23
CA GLN A 187 16.70 -12.04 -7.25
C GLN A 187 17.32 -10.65 -7.16
N HIS A 188 16.94 -9.79 -8.10
CA HIS A 188 17.56 -8.49 -8.28
C HIS A 188 16.57 -7.34 -8.06
N LEU A 189 17.12 -6.23 -7.60
CA LEU A 189 16.53 -4.91 -7.72
C LEU A 189 16.90 -4.35 -9.10
N PHE A 190 15.91 -3.92 -9.86
CA PHE A 190 16.07 -3.21 -11.13
C PHE A 190 15.57 -1.79 -11.03
N GLY A 191 16.33 -0.83 -11.53
CA GLY A 191 15.96 0.57 -11.47
C GLY A 191 16.65 1.42 -12.53
N THR A 192 16.33 2.71 -12.53
CA THR A 192 16.96 3.73 -13.37
C THR A 192 17.32 4.96 -12.55
N ILE A 193 18.55 5.43 -12.68
CA ILE A 193 19.08 6.62 -12.04
C ILE A 193 18.95 7.79 -13.02
N TYR A 194 18.23 8.83 -12.63
CA TYR A 194 18.13 10.10 -13.34
C TYR A 194 19.01 11.13 -12.62
N THR A 195 19.95 11.72 -13.31
CA THR A 195 20.93 12.61 -12.68
C THR A 195 20.93 13.98 -13.33
N SER A 196 20.77 15.04 -12.56
CA SER A 196 20.91 16.40 -13.03
C SER A 196 22.30 16.70 -13.61
N LEU A 197 22.36 17.43 -14.73
CA LEU A 197 23.62 17.99 -15.25
C LEU A 197 24.06 19.28 -14.54
N LYS A 198 23.27 19.80 -13.60
CA LYS A 198 23.67 20.97 -12.78
C LYS A 198 24.90 20.63 -11.94
N LYS A 199 25.77 21.62 -11.76
CA LYS A 199 26.97 21.49 -10.91
C LYS A 199 26.61 21.46 -9.44
N GLY A 200 27.49 20.90 -8.61
CA GLY A 200 27.34 20.85 -7.16
C GLY A 200 26.67 19.59 -6.64
N LYS A 201 26.50 19.55 -5.31
CA LYS A 201 25.81 18.47 -4.62
C LYS A 201 24.30 18.58 -4.82
N LYS A 202 23.66 17.46 -5.03
CA LYS A 202 22.25 17.34 -5.41
C LYS A 202 21.46 16.62 -4.33
N PRO A 203 20.21 16.97 -4.08
CA PRO A 203 19.34 16.10 -3.29
C PRO A 203 19.11 14.76 -4.00
N LEU A 204 18.88 13.74 -3.19
CA LEU A 204 18.46 12.40 -3.65
C LEU A 204 16.96 12.22 -3.42
N ILE A 205 16.24 11.75 -4.42
CA ILE A 205 14.84 11.36 -4.30
C ILE A 205 14.74 9.88 -4.69
N VAL A 206 14.39 9.03 -3.74
CA VAL A 206 14.13 7.61 -3.97
C VAL A 206 12.66 7.45 -4.36
N CYS A 207 12.40 6.83 -5.49
CA CYS A 207 11.10 6.79 -6.14
C CYS A 207 10.60 5.35 -6.30
N PRO A 208 10.02 4.74 -5.25
CA PRO A 208 9.37 3.44 -5.39
C PRO A 208 8.19 3.52 -6.36
N ASP A 209 8.08 2.52 -7.24
CA ASP A 209 6.96 2.43 -8.19
C ASP A 209 5.71 1.81 -7.55
N GLY A 210 4.54 2.10 -8.12
CA GLY A 210 3.24 1.59 -7.71
C GLY A 210 2.71 0.47 -8.62
N HIS A 211 1.42 0.12 -8.46
CA HIS A 211 0.75 -0.95 -9.20
C HIS A 211 0.35 -0.53 -10.62
N TRP A 212 1.25 0.06 -11.36
CA TRP A 212 1.08 0.36 -12.77
C TRP A 212 1.76 -0.71 -13.64
N PRO A 213 1.42 -0.80 -14.94
CA PRO A 213 1.93 -1.89 -15.78
C PRO A 213 3.44 -2.01 -15.80
N SER A 214 4.16 -0.88 -15.75
CA SER A 214 5.62 -0.88 -15.66
C SER A 214 6.16 0.47 -15.21
N ARG A 215 7.38 0.50 -14.65
CA ARG A 215 8.11 1.74 -14.38
C ARG A 215 8.61 2.46 -15.64
N TYR A 216 8.51 1.82 -16.82
CA TYR A 216 8.93 2.41 -18.11
C TYR A 216 7.89 3.35 -18.72
N ARG A 217 6.72 3.52 -18.10
CA ARG A 217 5.63 4.36 -18.58
C ARG A 217 6.03 5.84 -18.65
N ASP A 218 5.39 6.57 -19.55
CA ASP A 218 5.73 7.96 -19.88
C ASP A 218 5.66 8.90 -18.67
N ASP A 219 4.59 8.81 -17.86
CA ASP A 219 4.36 9.66 -16.71
C ASP A 219 5.43 9.50 -15.61
N GLU A 220 5.93 8.27 -15.40
CA GLU A 220 7.03 8.01 -14.49
C GLU A 220 8.32 8.63 -14.99
N GLN A 221 8.66 8.42 -16.24
CA GLN A 221 9.83 9.02 -16.86
C GLN A 221 9.76 10.55 -16.88
N GLN A 222 8.58 11.13 -17.18
CA GLN A 222 8.35 12.57 -17.13
C GLN A 222 8.62 13.12 -15.74
N ARG A 223 8.10 12.47 -14.71
CA ARG A 223 8.28 12.89 -13.32
C ARG A 223 9.75 12.90 -12.90
N LEU A 224 10.45 11.79 -13.08
CA LEU A 224 11.82 11.66 -12.60
C LEU A 224 12.79 12.51 -13.41
N ALA A 225 12.63 12.55 -14.71
CA ALA A 225 13.47 13.37 -15.60
C ALA A 225 13.27 14.87 -15.33
N THR A 226 12.04 15.32 -15.08
CA THR A 226 11.78 16.72 -14.72
C THR A 226 12.42 17.10 -13.38
N LEU A 227 12.28 16.26 -12.35
CA LEU A 227 12.98 16.47 -11.08
C LEU A 227 14.51 16.51 -11.24
N ALA A 228 15.05 15.64 -12.11
CA ALA A 228 16.49 15.69 -12.42
C ALA A 228 16.86 16.96 -13.17
N ARG A 229 16.08 17.43 -14.14
CA ARG A 229 16.29 18.72 -14.82
C ARG A 229 16.25 19.89 -13.82
N MET A 230 15.35 19.85 -12.85
CA MET A 230 15.28 20.85 -11.78
C MET A 230 16.51 20.86 -10.87
N GLY A 231 17.26 19.76 -10.76
CA GLY A 231 18.52 19.73 -9.99
C GLY A 231 18.72 18.54 -9.07
N ALA A 232 17.82 17.54 -9.08
CA ALA A 232 17.91 16.37 -8.22
C ALA A 232 18.69 15.21 -8.85
N VAL A 233 18.99 14.21 -8.03
CA VAL A 233 19.23 12.83 -8.45
C VAL A 233 17.98 12.05 -8.03
N CYS A 234 17.31 11.43 -9.00
CA CYS A 234 16.17 10.55 -8.74
C CYS A 234 16.53 9.11 -9.05
N VAL A 235 15.99 8.16 -8.34
CA VAL A 235 16.16 6.74 -8.64
C VAL A 235 14.86 6.00 -8.42
N ASP A 236 14.35 5.36 -9.46
CA ASP A 236 13.23 4.45 -9.40
C ASP A 236 13.67 2.99 -9.23
N PHE A 237 12.75 2.14 -8.92
CA PHE A 237 12.93 0.68 -8.96
C PHE A 237 11.60 -0.04 -9.12
N ASP A 238 11.66 -1.24 -9.73
CA ASP A 238 10.49 -2.05 -10.00
C ASP A 238 9.70 -2.34 -8.72
N LEU A 239 8.38 -2.29 -8.80
CA LEU A 239 7.54 -2.93 -7.80
C LEU A 239 7.77 -4.45 -7.87
N TYR A 240 7.82 -5.11 -6.73
CA TYR A 240 8.00 -6.56 -6.64
C TYR A 240 6.98 -7.31 -7.53
N GLY A 241 7.46 -8.16 -8.41
CA GLY A 241 6.60 -8.92 -9.32
C GLY A 241 6.06 -8.14 -10.52
N TYR A 242 6.56 -6.92 -10.75
CA TYR A 242 6.22 -6.09 -11.92
C TYR A 242 7.45 -5.83 -12.78
N SER A 243 7.24 -5.31 -13.99
CA SER A 243 8.30 -4.93 -14.92
C SER A 243 9.35 -6.04 -15.11
N GLN A 244 10.61 -5.74 -14.91
CA GLN A 244 11.72 -6.70 -15.10
C GLN A 244 11.80 -7.72 -13.95
N SER A 245 11.43 -7.33 -12.74
CA SER A 245 11.48 -8.20 -11.57
C SER A 245 10.47 -9.37 -11.64
N ALA A 246 9.40 -9.25 -12.42
CA ALA A 246 8.37 -10.28 -12.55
C ALA A 246 8.93 -11.66 -12.95
N ALA A 247 10.03 -11.69 -13.72
CA ALA A 247 10.65 -12.94 -14.15
C ALA A 247 11.40 -13.70 -13.03
N GLU A 248 11.69 -13.02 -11.90
CA GLU A 248 12.57 -13.57 -10.85
C GLU A 248 11.86 -13.80 -9.51
N VAL A 249 10.87 -12.99 -9.19
CA VAL A 249 10.38 -12.91 -7.80
C VAL A 249 9.01 -13.54 -7.57
N GLY A 250 8.28 -13.88 -8.61
CA GLY A 250 6.98 -14.56 -8.50
C GLY A 250 5.81 -13.64 -8.16
N ASP A 251 4.83 -14.16 -7.41
CA ASP A 251 3.55 -13.50 -7.18
C ASP A 251 3.68 -12.28 -6.26
N HIS A 252 3.22 -11.15 -6.77
CA HIS A 252 3.13 -9.89 -6.03
C HIS A 252 2.23 -9.96 -4.79
N HIS A 253 1.20 -10.80 -4.79
CA HIS A 253 0.24 -10.91 -3.66
C HIS A 253 0.78 -11.72 -2.47
N SER A 254 2.05 -12.12 -2.52
CA SER A 254 2.69 -12.77 -1.39
C SER A 254 3.09 -11.78 -0.29
N ALA A 255 3.12 -12.24 0.97
CA ALA A 255 3.63 -11.43 2.09
C ALA A 255 5.09 -10.98 1.87
N ARG A 256 5.87 -11.75 1.10
CA ARG A 256 7.26 -11.43 0.74
C ARG A 256 7.37 -10.14 -0.10
N ALA A 257 6.35 -9.81 -0.89
CA ALA A 257 6.35 -8.60 -1.73
C ALA A 257 6.63 -7.34 -0.92
N HIS A 258 5.96 -7.19 0.21
CA HIS A 258 6.10 -6.01 1.07
C HIS A 258 7.52 -5.89 1.65
N ILE A 259 8.06 -6.99 2.19
CA ILE A 259 9.40 -7.04 2.78
C ILE A 259 10.47 -6.77 1.72
N PHE A 260 10.38 -7.46 0.59
CA PHE A 260 11.34 -7.33 -0.51
C PHE A 260 11.37 -5.89 -1.05
N GLN A 261 10.20 -5.29 -1.27
CA GLN A 261 10.08 -3.94 -1.79
C GLN A 261 10.70 -2.90 -0.83
N ALA A 262 10.43 -3.02 0.48
CA ALA A 262 11.05 -2.16 1.50
C ALA A 262 12.58 -2.32 1.52
N ALA A 263 13.06 -3.56 1.44
CA ALA A 263 14.49 -3.86 1.38
C ALA A 263 15.16 -3.29 0.11
N CYS A 264 14.50 -3.35 -1.04
CA CYS A 264 14.98 -2.72 -2.27
C CYS A 264 15.24 -1.23 -2.07
N GLY A 265 14.27 -0.51 -1.50
CA GLY A 265 14.40 0.92 -1.23
C GLY A 265 15.55 1.25 -0.29
N LEU A 266 15.70 0.50 0.82
CA LEU A 266 16.77 0.68 1.78
C LEU A 266 18.17 0.38 1.19
N LYS A 267 18.30 -0.71 0.44
CA LYS A 267 19.56 -1.06 -0.24
C LYS A 267 19.95 -0.04 -1.29
N LEU A 268 18.97 0.44 -2.05
CA LEU A 268 19.20 1.45 -3.07
C LEU A 268 19.63 2.79 -2.44
N LEU A 269 18.97 3.21 -1.37
CA LEU A 269 19.35 4.37 -0.58
C LEU A 269 20.79 4.26 -0.07
N ASP A 270 21.14 3.12 0.50
CA ASP A 270 22.51 2.83 0.96
C ASP A 270 23.53 2.93 -0.15
N TYR A 271 23.25 2.27 -1.29
CA TYR A 271 24.14 2.31 -2.45
C TYR A 271 24.35 3.74 -2.95
N MET A 272 23.27 4.49 -3.14
CA MET A 272 23.33 5.86 -3.66
C MET A 272 24.14 6.78 -2.78
N LEU A 273 23.92 6.74 -1.45
CA LEU A 273 24.63 7.59 -0.51
C LEU A 273 26.11 7.19 -0.34
N LYS A 274 26.44 5.91 -0.42
CA LYS A 274 27.82 5.43 -0.31
C LYS A 274 28.65 5.64 -1.59
N SER A 275 28.04 5.42 -2.75
CA SER A 275 28.78 5.41 -4.04
C SER A 275 28.84 6.77 -4.71
N ARG A 276 27.92 7.69 -4.45
CA ARG A 276 27.72 8.95 -5.17
C ARG A 276 28.16 10.15 -4.35
N LYS A 277 29.33 10.71 -4.70
CA LYS A 277 29.87 11.91 -4.04
C LYS A 277 29.16 13.21 -4.44
N ASP A 278 28.40 13.20 -5.52
CA ASP A 278 27.60 14.33 -6.00
C ASP A 278 26.21 14.44 -5.31
N ILE A 279 25.88 13.51 -4.42
CA ILE A 279 24.68 13.58 -3.58
C ILE A 279 24.98 14.33 -2.28
N ASP A 280 24.00 15.14 -1.85
CA ASP A 280 23.97 15.78 -0.53
C ASP A 280 23.21 14.84 0.45
N PRO A 281 23.90 14.22 1.40
CA PRO A 281 23.27 13.27 2.31
C PRO A 281 22.30 13.93 3.32
N THR A 282 22.25 15.25 3.40
CA THR A 282 21.32 16.00 4.26
C THR A 282 20.02 16.36 3.55
N ARG A 283 19.93 16.11 2.24
CA ARG A 283 18.76 16.37 1.40
C ARG A 283 18.33 15.09 0.67
N VAL A 284 17.62 14.24 1.39
CA VAL A 284 17.17 12.92 0.90
C VAL A 284 15.67 12.79 1.08
N ALA A 285 14.97 12.39 0.04
CA ALA A 285 13.52 12.22 0.07
C ALA A 285 13.06 10.88 -0.51
N ALA A 286 11.82 10.55 -0.21
CA ALA A 286 11.07 9.50 -0.87
C ALA A 286 9.81 10.08 -1.55
N ASN A 287 9.47 9.59 -2.76
CA ASN A 287 8.28 10.00 -3.51
C ASN A 287 7.79 8.89 -4.44
N GLY A 288 6.57 8.45 -4.24
CA GLY A 288 5.90 7.47 -5.09
C GLY A 288 4.40 7.54 -4.95
N GLY A 289 3.67 6.91 -5.86
CA GLY A 289 2.22 6.88 -5.87
C GLY A 289 1.65 5.48 -5.65
N SER A 290 0.41 5.39 -5.11
CA SER A 290 -0.26 4.09 -4.87
C SER A 290 0.61 3.17 -4.00
N GLY A 291 0.91 1.95 -4.43
CA GLY A 291 1.89 1.07 -3.76
C GLY A 291 3.27 1.71 -3.57
N GLY A 292 3.69 2.59 -4.49
CA GLY A 292 4.89 3.42 -4.31
C GLY A 292 4.74 4.45 -3.20
N GLY A 293 3.51 4.92 -2.94
CA GLY A 293 3.17 5.76 -1.79
C GLY A 293 3.34 5.02 -0.47
N THR A 294 2.91 3.75 -0.40
CA THR A 294 3.18 2.87 0.75
C THR A 294 4.66 2.84 1.09
N HIS A 295 5.49 2.54 0.08
CA HIS A 295 6.93 2.41 0.29
C HIS A 295 7.62 3.76 0.50
N THR A 296 7.03 4.86 0.04
CA THR A 296 7.44 6.23 0.40
C THR A 296 7.29 6.49 1.90
N VAL A 297 6.13 6.12 2.46
CA VAL A 297 5.88 6.23 3.92
C VAL A 297 6.80 5.29 4.69
N LEU A 298 6.93 4.03 4.26
CA LEU A 298 7.79 3.05 4.94
C LEU A 298 9.27 3.45 4.91
N LEU A 299 9.79 3.96 3.81
CA LEU A 299 11.18 4.44 3.76
C LEU A 299 11.44 5.56 4.76
N ALA A 300 10.49 6.50 4.88
CA ALA A 300 10.60 7.60 5.86
C ALA A 300 10.51 7.10 7.31
N LEU A 301 9.77 6.01 7.56
CA LEU A 301 9.67 5.36 8.86
C LEU A 301 10.93 4.55 9.20
N LEU A 302 11.44 3.78 8.23
CA LEU A 302 12.52 2.81 8.44
C LEU A 302 13.92 3.45 8.46
N ASP A 303 14.07 4.65 7.87
CA ASP A 303 15.38 5.28 7.69
C ASP A 303 15.35 6.78 7.98
N ASP A 304 16.01 7.19 9.06
CA ASP A 304 16.05 8.59 9.51
C ASP A 304 16.85 9.52 8.57
N ARG A 305 17.58 8.97 7.60
CA ARG A 305 18.25 9.76 6.56
C ARG A 305 17.25 10.39 5.58
N ILE A 306 16.02 9.90 5.50
CA ILE A 306 14.93 10.54 4.76
C ILE A 306 14.55 11.84 5.48
N THR A 307 14.68 12.95 4.78
CA THR A 307 14.45 14.30 5.31
C THR A 307 13.21 14.98 4.74
N ALA A 308 12.54 14.37 3.74
CA ALA A 308 11.25 14.79 3.21
C ALA A 308 10.52 13.60 2.61
N SER A 309 9.18 13.61 2.64
CA SER A 309 8.33 12.55 2.11
C SER A 309 7.18 13.12 1.32
N ALA A 310 6.85 12.48 0.18
CA ALA A 310 5.75 12.91 -0.68
C ALA A 310 4.99 11.70 -1.24
N PRO A 311 4.19 11.00 -0.41
CA PRO A 311 3.28 9.97 -0.88
C PRO A 311 2.13 10.58 -1.70
N VAL A 312 1.83 9.96 -2.85
CA VAL A 312 0.80 10.40 -3.79
C VAL A 312 -0.27 9.33 -3.90
N VAL A 313 -1.54 9.71 -3.80
CA VAL A 313 -2.74 8.85 -3.89
C VAL A 313 -2.61 7.54 -3.10
N HIS A 314 -2.22 7.66 -1.84
CA HIS A 314 -1.98 6.51 -0.99
C HIS A 314 -2.53 6.66 0.44
N VAL A 315 -2.19 7.73 1.14
CA VAL A 315 -2.45 7.86 2.58
C VAL A 315 -3.94 7.86 2.88
N ALA A 316 -4.39 6.91 3.69
CA ALA A 316 -5.76 6.78 4.14
C ALA A 316 -5.80 6.23 5.57
N SER A 317 -6.92 6.41 6.26
CA SER A 317 -7.17 5.83 7.59
C SER A 317 -7.80 4.44 7.51
N HIS A 318 -8.25 4.01 6.35
CA HIS A 318 -9.02 2.80 6.13
C HIS A 318 -8.35 1.77 5.19
N PHE A 319 -7.11 1.96 4.79
CA PHE A 319 -6.32 1.02 3.97
C PHE A 319 -7.13 0.38 2.84
N ASP A 320 -7.27 1.06 1.74
CA ASP A 320 -8.03 0.55 0.60
C ASP A 320 -7.10 -0.02 -0.49
N GLY A 321 -6.39 -1.08 -0.19
CA GLY A 321 -5.49 -1.77 -1.12
C GLY A 321 -5.84 -3.23 -1.36
N GLY A 322 -5.39 -3.78 -2.48
CA GLY A 322 -5.68 -5.14 -2.93
C GLY A 322 -4.56 -6.16 -2.68
N CYS A 323 -3.42 -5.75 -2.15
CA CYS A 323 -2.26 -6.61 -1.90
C CYS A 323 -1.64 -6.31 -0.52
N PRO A 324 -0.81 -7.21 0.03
CA PRO A 324 -0.16 -6.98 1.32
C PRO A 324 0.68 -5.71 1.38
N CYS A 325 1.34 -5.32 0.29
CA CYS A 325 2.20 -4.14 0.28
C CYS A 325 1.40 -2.83 0.40
N GLU A 326 0.20 -2.75 -0.13
CA GLU A 326 -0.63 -1.53 -0.14
C GLU A 326 -1.64 -1.53 1.00
N SER A 327 -2.14 -2.69 1.38
CA SER A 327 -3.05 -2.84 2.52
C SER A 327 -2.37 -2.71 3.88
N GLY A 328 -1.04 -2.66 3.93
CA GLY A 328 -0.28 -2.46 5.16
C GLY A 328 -0.14 -3.68 6.07
N MET A 329 -0.41 -4.89 5.57
CA MET A 329 -0.22 -6.11 6.36
C MET A 329 1.25 -6.57 6.40
N PRO A 330 1.80 -6.92 7.54
CA PRO A 330 1.25 -6.89 8.91
C PRO A 330 1.52 -5.58 9.68
N VAL A 331 1.99 -4.54 8.99
CA VAL A 331 2.45 -3.26 9.57
C VAL A 331 1.34 -2.57 10.37
N GLN A 332 0.11 -2.63 9.89
CA GLN A 332 -1.06 -2.03 10.55
C GLN A 332 -1.36 -2.58 11.95
N LEU A 333 -0.75 -3.70 12.34
CA LEU A 333 -0.89 -4.28 13.69
C LEU A 333 0.12 -3.70 14.69
N ALA A 334 1.05 -2.84 14.25
CA ALA A 334 2.03 -2.21 15.12
C ALA A 334 1.36 -1.31 16.15
N GLY A 335 1.88 -1.30 17.37
CA GLY A 335 1.42 -0.46 18.47
C GLY A 335 -0.05 -0.67 18.87
N ASP A 336 -0.56 -1.91 18.87
CA ASP A 336 -1.97 -2.25 19.07
C ASP A 336 -2.92 -1.66 18.00
N GLY A 337 -2.42 -1.52 16.79
CA GLY A 337 -3.14 -0.99 15.64
C GLY A 337 -2.69 0.41 15.25
N THR A 338 -2.53 0.61 13.94
CA THR A 338 -2.16 1.87 13.30
C THR A 338 -2.86 2.00 11.95
N CYS A 339 -2.63 3.11 11.25
CA CYS A 339 -3.09 3.33 9.88
C CYS A 339 -2.08 4.18 9.11
N GLU A 340 -2.23 4.25 7.78
CA GLU A 340 -1.33 5.00 6.90
C GLU A 340 -1.16 6.47 7.32
N ALA A 341 -2.22 7.11 7.82
CA ALA A 341 -2.13 8.49 8.28
C ALA A 341 -1.20 8.65 9.50
N GLU A 342 -1.25 7.72 10.47
CA GLU A 342 -0.34 7.74 11.61
C GLU A 342 1.09 7.41 11.18
N LEU A 343 1.27 6.43 10.29
CA LEU A 343 2.59 6.06 9.76
C LEU A 343 3.21 7.19 8.93
N ALA A 344 2.41 7.90 8.12
CA ALA A 344 2.89 9.06 7.37
C ALA A 344 3.34 10.20 8.29
N ALA A 345 2.68 10.38 9.44
CA ALA A 345 3.04 11.40 10.42
C ALA A 345 4.37 11.14 11.15
N ILE A 346 4.93 9.92 11.08
CA ILE A 346 6.21 9.57 11.73
C ILE A 346 7.37 10.47 11.28
N ILE A 347 7.31 11.00 10.08
CA ILE A 347 8.36 11.90 9.57
C ILE A 347 8.39 13.26 10.28
N ALA A 348 7.33 13.64 11.02
CA ALA A 348 7.27 14.93 11.72
C ALA A 348 8.51 15.16 12.60
N PRO A 349 9.06 16.40 12.66
CA PRO A 349 8.56 17.63 12.03
C PRO A 349 9.12 17.93 10.62
N LYS A 350 9.73 16.95 9.93
CA LYS A 350 10.32 17.13 8.60
C LYS A 350 9.22 17.32 7.54
N PRO A 351 9.50 17.97 6.40
CA PRO A 351 8.50 18.24 5.36
C PRO A 351 7.77 16.98 4.84
N LEU A 352 6.44 17.08 4.78
CA LEU A 352 5.54 16.06 4.27
C LEU A 352 4.55 16.67 3.26
N LEU A 353 4.42 16.07 2.08
CA LEU A 353 3.36 16.36 1.13
C LEU A 353 2.44 15.15 1.00
N LEU A 354 1.15 15.36 1.19
CA LEU A 354 0.11 14.44 0.77
C LEU A 354 -0.48 14.95 -0.54
N VAL A 355 -0.56 14.09 -1.56
CA VAL A 355 -1.35 14.38 -2.77
C VAL A 355 -2.50 13.39 -2.81
N SER A 356 -3.71 13.91 -2.84
CA SER A 356 -4.96 13.14 -2.79
C SER A 356 -5.91 13.53 -3.90
N ASP A 357 -6.87 12.68 -4.23
CA ASP A 357 -7.89 12.99 -5.23
C ASP A 357 -9.30 12.55 -4.80
N GLY A 358 -10.31 13.01 -5.53
CA GLY A 358 -11.70 12.69 -5.22
C GLY A 358 -12.18 11.36 -5.80
N GLY A 359 -11.38 10.70 -6.62
CA GLY A 359 -11.77 9.49 -7.33
C GLY A 359 -11.29 8.18 -6.72
N ASP A 360 -10.55 8.23 -5.61
CA ASP A 360 -10.04 7.06 -4.90
C ASP A 360 -10.25 7.15 -3.38
N TRP A 361 -9.60 6.26 -2.63
CA TRP A 361 -9.69 6.19 -1.16
C TRP A 361 -9.01 7.35 -0.43
N THR A 362 -8.30 8.22 -1.14
CA THR A 362 -7.71 9.43 -0.55
C THR A 362 -8.66 10.63 -0.58
N SER A 363 -9.90 10.43 -1.04
CA SER A 363 -10.93 11.47 -1.10
C SER A 363 -11.25 12.09 0.26
N SER A 364 -11.08 11.34 1.33
CA SER A 364 -11.28 11.81 2.72
C SER A 364 -10.14 12.65 3.29
N ASN A 365 -9.00 12.73 2.60
CA ASN A 365 -7.80 13.38 3.14
C ASN A 365 -8.02 14.82 3.64
N PRO A 366 -8.75 15.71 2.94
CA PRO A 366 -8.94 17.08 3.43
C PRO A 366 -9.65 17.17 4.78
N GLU A 367 -10.60 16.25 5.05
CA GLU A 367 -11.47 16.29 6.21
C GLU A 367 -11.00 15.38 7.35
N LEU A 368 -10.27 14.31 7.06
CA LEU A 368 -9.92 13.27 8.04
C LEU A 368 -8.42 13.16 8.26
N GLU A 369 -7.67 12.66 7.28
CA GLU A 369 -6.27 12.29 7.45
C GLU A 369 -5.34 13.50 7.60
N TYR A 370 -5.53 14.53 6.79
CA TYR A 370 -4.70 15.72 6.85
C TYR A 370 -4.83 16.49 8.16
N PRO A 371 -6.03 16.77 8.69
CA PRO A 371 -6.18 17.40 10.02
C PRO A 371 -5.57 16.57 11.14
N PHE A 372 -5.67 15.23 11.08
CA PHE A 372 -5.06 14.32 12.04
C PHE A 372 -3.53 14.44 12.02
N ILE A 373 -2.93 14.36 10.83
CA ILE A 373 -1.48 14.50 10.66
C ILE A 373 -1.02 15.90 11.09
N GLN A 374 -1.75 16.94 10.69
CA GLN A 374 -1.43 18.33 11.04
C GLN A 374 -1.45 18.57 12.56
N ARG A 375 -2.35 17.87 13.28
CA ARG A 375 -2.35 17.88 14.76
C ARG A 375 -1.03 17.35 15.32
N ILE A 376 -0.47 16.27 14.76
CA ILE A 376 0.83 15.71 15.20
C ILE A 376 1.96 16.70 14.92
N PHE A 377 1.98 17.29 13.73
CA PHE A 377 2.94 18.32 13.38
C PHE A 377 2.85 19.55 14.31
N SER A 378 1.64 19.85 14.82
CA SER A 378 1.46 20.95 15.77
C SER A 378 2.16 20.75 17.10
N PHE A 379 2.47 19.52 17.49
CA PHE A 379 3.24 19.24 18.71
C PHE A 379 4.70 19.77 18.62
N TYR A 380 5.17 20.01 17.41
CA TYR A 380 6.51 20.56 17.13
C TYR A 380 6.49 22.01 16.65
N ASP A 381 5.34 22.68 16.72
CA ASP A 381 5.13 24.02 16.11
C ASP A 381 5.44 24.05 14.59
N ALA A 382 5.21 22.94 13.90
CA ALA A 382 5.62 22.71 12.51
C ALA A 382 4.42 22.38 11.57
N LYS A 383 3.23 22.95 11.83
CA LYS A 383 2.04 22.72 11.02
C LYS A 383 2.20 23.07 9.54
N ASP A 384 3.04 24.02 9.23
CA ASP A 384 3.37 24.48 7.88
C ASP A 384 4.29 23.50 7.11
N GLN A 385 4.90 22.53 7.81
CA GLN A 385 5.74 21.50 7.21
C GLN A 385 4.92 20.33 6.62
N VAL A 386 3.63 20.22 6.92
CA VAL A 386 2.74 19.25 6.26
C VAL A 386 1.76 19.98 5.33
N ARG A 387 1.64 19.48 4.11
CA ARG A 387 0.73 20.01 3.09
C ARG A 387 -0.14 18.90 2.53
N ASN A 388 -1.38 19.21 2.20
CA ASN A 388 -2.24 18.36 1.38
C ASN A 388 -2.64 19.12 0.11
N ILE A 389 -2.33 18.56 -1.05
CA ILE A 389 -2.86 19.02 -2.34
C ILE A 389 -3.93 18.02 -2.74
N HIS A 390 -5.18 18.44 -2.66
CA HIS A 390 -6.34 17.64 -3.02
C HIS A 390 -6.89 18.04 -4.39
N LEU A 391 -7.13 17.05 -5.24
CA LEU A 391 -7.60 17.20 -6.62
C LEU A 391 -8.97 16.52 -6.76
N PRO A 392 -10.08 17.20 -6.39
CA PRO A 392 -11.37 16.57 -6.18
C PRO A 392 -12.00 15.98 -7.46
N ASP A 393 -11.63 16.48 -8.63
CA ASP A 393 -12.16 16.03 -9.92
C ASP A 393 -11.26 14.98 -10.62
N GLU A 394 -10.14 14.62 -9.99
CA GLU A 394 -9.20 13.63 -10.53
C GLU A 394 -9.48 12.24 -9.96
N ARG A 395 -8.83 11.25 -10.56
CA ARG A 395 -8.93 9.84 -10.20
C ARG A 395 -7.55 9.26 -9.93
N HIS A 396 -7.52 8.02 -9.47
CA HIS A 396 -6.30 7.29 -9.10
C HIS A 396 -5.31 7.15 -10.27
N ASP A 397 -4.38 8.08 -10.36
CA ASP A 397 -3.27 8.11 -11.31
C ASP A 397 -2.11 8.97 -10.78
N PHE A 398 -1.04 9.10 -11.56
CA PHE A 398 0.01 10.07 -11.30
C PHE A 398 0.01 11.15 -12.39
N GLY A 399 -1.16 11.77 -12.61
CA GLY A 399 -1.44 12.76 -13.63
C GLY A 399 -0.62 14.06 -13.51
N PRO A 400 -0.72 14.94 -14.52
CA PRO A 400 0.11 16.15 -14.59
C PRO A 400 -0.01 17.06 -13.37
N ASN A 401 -1.22 17.25 -12.82
CA ASN A 401 -1.42 18.13 -11.65
C ASN A 401 -0.80 17.54 -10.38
N LYS A 402 -0.83 16.20 -10.22
CA LYS A 402 -0.16 15.51 -9.12
C LYS A 402 1.36 15.63 -9.24
N ARG A 403 1.90 15.49 -10.47
CA ARG A 403 3.34 15.71 -10.72
C ARG A 403 3.74 17.16 -10.46
N GLN A 404 2.91 18.12 -10.86
CA GLN A 404 3.18 19.54 -10.59
C GLN A 404 3.24 19.81 -9.08
N ALA A 405 2.33 19.24 -8.28
CA ALA A 405 2.37 19.37 -6.82
C ALA A 405 3.69 18.84 -6.23
N VAL A 406 4.19 17.72 -6.75
CA VAL A 406 5.47 17.12 -6.34
C VAL A 406 6.65 18.01 -6.75
N TYR A 407 6.63 18.58 -7.95
CA TYR A 407 7.68 19.51 -8.41
C TYR A 407 7.77 20.76 -7.53
N ASP A 408 6.63 21.36 -7.23
CA ASP A 408 6.55 22.55 -6.39
C ASP A 408 7.02 22.27 -4.96
N PHE A 409 6.62 21.12 -4.40
CA PHE A 409 7.07 20.71 -3.08
C PHE A 409 8.59 20.56 -2.99
N PHE A 410 9.21 19.84 -3.92
CA PHE A 410 10.65 19.66 -3.89
C PHE A 410 11.43 20.93 -4.31
N ALA A 411 10.81 21.79 -5.09
CA ALA A 411 11.39 23.12 -5.35
C ALA A 411 11.47 23.95 -4.06
N ASP A 412 10.44 23.89 -3.21
CA ASP A 412 10.45 24.57 -1.90
C ASP A 412 11.45 23.93 -0.93
N VAL A 413 11.36 22.61 -0.75
CA VAL A 413 12.10 21.89 0.30
C VAL A 413 13.58 21.78 -0.02
N PHE A 414 13.94 21.58 -1.29
CA PHE A 414 15.33 21.36 -1.72
C PHE A 414 15.91 22.48 -2.56
N ALA A 415 15.19 23.58 -2.72
CA ALA A 415 15.57 24.71 -3.57
C ALA A 415 15.88 24.27 -5.01
N LEU A 416 15.04 23.40 -5.58
CA LEU A 416 15.16 22.99 -6.97
C LEU A 416 14.68 24.13 -7.90
N ASP A 417 15.20 24.15 -9.10
CA ASP A 417 14.94 25.20 -10.08
C ASP A 417 13.60 25.01 -10.80
N ARG A 418 12.57 25.77 -10.38
CA ARG A 418 11.23 25.75 -10.99
C ARG A 418 11.21 26.11 -12.47
N SER A 419 12.17 26.90 -12.95
CA SER A 419 12.22 27.29 -14.37
C SER A 419 12.48 26.09 -15.30
N MET A 420 12.92 24.96 -14.75
CA MET A 420 13.19 23.74 -15.48
C MET A 420 11.98 22.79 -15.54
N ILE A 421 10.84 23.16 -14.97
CA ILE A 421 9.58 22.38 -15.06
C ILE A 421 9.04 22.52 -16.48
N ASP A 422 9.35 21.53 -17.32
CA ASP A 422 8.86 21.43 -18.69
C ASP A 422 8.96 19.96 -19.13
N GLU A 423 7.85 19.22 -19.02
CA GLU A 423 7.79 17.80 -19.39
C GLU A 423 7.96 17.56 -20.89
N SER A 424 7.69 18.57 -21.73
CA SER A 424 7.92 18.48 -23.18
C SER A 424 9.40 18.31 -23.57
N LYS A 425 10.30 18.62 -22.66
CA LYS A 425 11.77 18.47 -22.83
C LYS A 425 12.28 17.10 -22.36
N VAL A 426 11.40 16.27 -21.83
CA VAL A 426 11.77 14.92 -21.39
C VAL A 426 11.83 13.98 -22.61
N THR A 427 12.90 13.21 -22.71
CA THR A 427 13.00 12.12 -23.66
C THR A 427 12.42 10.86 -23.05
N ILE A 428 11.36 10.34 -23.62
CA ILE A 428 10.81 9.04 -23.24
C ILE A 428 11.65 7.95 -23.90
N GLU A 429 12.32 7.16 -23.07
CA GLU A 429 13.12 6.02 -23.51
C GLU A 429 12.23 4.76 -23.64
N PRO A 430 12.39 3.96 -24.69
CA PRO A 430 11.62 2.72 -24.82
C PRO A 430 12.09 1.67 -23.83
N GLU A 431 11.19 0.71 -23.50
CA GLU A 431 11.42 -0.31 -22.49
C GLU A 431 12.74 -1.08 -22.68
N GLU A 432 13.07 -1.48 -23.91
CA GLU A 432 14.28 -2.23 -24.23
C GLU A 432 15.59 -1.47 -23.90
N VAL A 433 15.53 -0.14 -23.86
CA VAL A 433 16.67 0.70 -23.46
C VAL A 433 16.74 0.83 -21.93
N MET A 434 15.59 0.81 -21.25
CA MET A 434 15.49 0.98 -19.80
C MET A 434 15.68 -0.32 -19.02
N ARG A 435 15.56 -1.48 -19.67
CA ARG A 435 15.84 -2.78 -19.05
C ARG A 435 17.33 -2.92 -18.74
N SER A 436 17.65 -3.46 -17.57
CA SER A 436 19.03 -3.80 -17.22
C SER A 436 19.39 -5.19 -17.75
N ASP A 437 20.48 -5.30 -18.50
CA ASP A 437 21.02 -6.61 -18.88
C ASP A 437 21.70 -7.27 -17.68
N ILE A 438 21.18 -8.44 -17.27
CA ILE A 438 21.82 -9.29 -16.25
C ILE A 438 22.88 -10.20 -16.88
N LYS A 439 22.90 -10.27 -18.22
CA LYS A 439 23.85 -11.10 -18.95
C LYS A 439 25.20 -10.37 -19.07
N ASN A 440 26.09 -10.70 -18.17
CA ASN A 440 27.52 -10.68 -18.37
C ASN A 440 28.19 -11.80 -17.60
#